data_46017294573827377c89eb23598565b8
#
_entry.id   46017294573827377c89eb23598565b8
#
_cell.length_a   1.000
_cell.length_b   1.000
_cell.length_c   1.000
_cell.angle_alpha   90.00
_cell.angle_beta   90.00
_cell.angle_gamma   90.00
#
_symmetry.space_group_name_H-M   'P 1'
#
loop_
_entity.id
_entity.type
_entity.pdbx_description
1 polymer ?
#
loop_
_entity_poly.entity_id
_entity_poly.type
_entity_poly.pdbx_seq_one_letter_code
_entity_poly.pdbx_strand_id
1 'polypeptide(L)'
;MNSKRLLCFLLGAALILQTPATAYAAETLTYEQYRGGSGYSSTIKEQDYAVIEISTEEDLRKLVENCVLDSWSRDKKVVLQNDIVLSMTGELSIPTFAGIFDGSGFTISNVKLTGDGSAVGLFRYVQEGAKVRNLTVTGEVSPSGSQDQVGGIVGVNYGSIENCKFTGNVVGDTDVGGIAGVNAESGEIRRCESSGNVIGNHSAGGIVGNNHGILNNCSNNGNINTYSTEVTYDLEDITMDNLE
;
A
#
# COMPACT_ATOMS: atom_id res chain seq x y z
N MET A 1 42.51 8.74 -20.35
CA MET A 1 41.49 8.41 -19.36
C MET A 1 40.91 9.73 -18.84
N ASN A 2 39.66 10.01 -19.17
CA ASN A 2 39.10 11.37 -19.18
C ASN A 2 38.76 11.92 -17.80
N SER A 3 39.44 13.01 -17.42
CA SER A 3 39.23 13.80 -16.20
C SER A 3 37.89 14.52 -16.09
N LYS A 4 36.98 14.35 -17.06
CA LYS A 4 35.67 15.03 -17.09
C LYS A 4 34.56 14.31 -16.33
N ARG A 5 34.77 13.08 -15.88
CA ARG A 5 33.75 12.33 -15.09
C ARG A 5 33.86 12.49 -13.57
N LEU A 6 34.96 13.09 -13.09
CA LEU A 6 35.17 13.30 -11.66
C LEU A 6 34.54 14.61 -11.15
N LEU A 7 34.18 15.54 -12.06
CA LEU A 7 33.70 16.86 -11.67
C LEU A 7 32.19 16.93 -11.37
N CYS A 8 31.41 15.95 -11.83
CA CYS A 8 29.97 15.91 -11.55
C CYS A 8 29.60 15.40 -10.15
N PHE A 9 30.51 14.69 -9.47
CA PHE A 9 30.26 14.18 -8.13
C PHE A 9 30.57 15.17 -7.01
N LEU A 10 31.31 16.22 -7.28
CA LEU A 10 31.72 17.24 -6.29
C LEU A 10 30.75 18.43 -6.18
N LEU A 11 29.83 18.59 -7.13
CA LEU A 11 28.88 19.69 -7.11
C LEU A 11 27.56 19.39 -6.38
N GLY A 12 27.29 18.13 -6.09
CA GLY A 12 26.11 17.71 -5.30
C GLY A 12 26.30 17.84 -3.77
N ALA A 13 27.53 17.96 -3.31
CA ALA A 13 27.86 17.99 -1.86
C ALA A 13 27.96 19.40 -1.26
N ALA A 14 27.82 20.46 -2.04
CA ALA A 14 28.11 21.83 -1.59
C ALA A 14 26.89 22.64 -1.14
N LEU A 15 25.70 22.06 -1.12
CA LEU A 15 24.46 22.80 -0.77
C LEU A 15 23.81 22.36 0.55
N ILE A 16 24.50 21.64 1.40
CA ILE A 16 24.00 21.28 2.74
C ILE A 16 25.02 21.71 3.79
N LEU A 17 25.19 23.01 3.97
CA LEU A 17 25.96 23.54 5.07
C LEU A 17 25.37 24.86 5.55
N GLN A 18 24.34 24.77 6.40
CA GLN A 18 24.05 25.79 7.43
C GLN A 18 23.08 25.27 8.48
N THR A 19 23.50 24.27 9.27
CA THR A 19 23.04 24.06 10.65
C THR A 19 24.23 23.54 11.46
N PRO A 20 24.44 23.91 12.74
CA PRO A 20 25.62 23.49 13.48
C PRO A 20 25.63 21.98 13.71
N ALA A 21 26.69 21.39 13.24
CA ALA A 21 26.94 20.01 13.08
C ALA A 21 27.09 19.22 14.38
N THR A 22 26.49 18.06 14.38
CA THR A 22 27.20 16.86 14.78
C THR A 22 27.68 16.20 13.49
N ALA A 23 28.99 16.15 13.29
CA ALA A 23 29.60 15.55 12.11
C ALA A 23 29.34 14.03 12.14
N TYR A 24 28.36 13.57 11.37
CA TYR A 24 28.34 12.18 10.94
C TYR A 24 29.42 12.03 9.86
N ALA A 25 30.45 11.20 10.15
CA ALA A 25 31.36 10.76 9.13
C ALA A 25 30.54 10.09 8.02
N ALA A 26 30.49 10.72 6.86
CA ALA A 26 29.93 10.11 5.68
C ALA A 26 30.86 8.94 5.31
N GLU A 27 30.50 7.74 5.72
CA GLU A 27 31.13 6.55 5.17
C GLU A 27 30.80 6.53 3.68
N THR A 28 31.83 6.69 2.86
CA THR A 28 31.73 6.54 1.41
C THR A 28 31.35 5.09 1.10
N LEU A 29 30.09 4.86 0.77
CA LEU A 29 29.63 3.56 0.30
C LEU A 29 30.43 3.17 -0.94
N THR A 30 31.04 2.01 -0.94
CA THR A 30 31.72 1.46 -2.11
C THR A 30 30.69 1.05 -3.17
N TYR A 31 31.09 1.05 -4.43
CA TYR A 31 30.25 0.64 -5.56
C TYR A 31 29.63 -0.77 -5.37
N GLU A 32 30.32 -1.67 -4.68
CA GLU A 32 29.84 -3.01 -4.36
C GLU A 32 28.70 -2.99 -3.31
N GLN A 33 28.74 -2.06 -2.36
CA GLN A 33 27.67 -1.83 -1.39
C GLN A 33 26.41 -1.25 -2.04
N TYR A 34 26.58 -0.47 -3.11
CA TYR A 34 25.46 0.08 -3.88
C TYR A 34 24.82 -0.95 -4.82
N ARG A 35 25.61 -1.91 -5.36
CA ARG A 35 25.15 -2.92 -6.31
C ARG A 35 24.49 -4.13 -5.66
N GLY A 36 24.70 -4.35 -4.39
CA GLY A 36 24.13 -5.47 -3.63
C GLY A 36 22.73 -5.17 -3.16
N GLY A 37 21.74 -5.24 -4.05
CA GLY A 37 20.32 -5.05 -3.72
C GLY A 37 19.72 -6.05 -2.69
N SER A 38 20.55 -6.94 -2.12
CA SER A 38 20.18 -7.83 -1.01
C SER A 38 20.87 -7.50 0.32
N GLY A 39 21.59 -6.40 0.41
CA GLY A 39 22.48 -6.07 1.53
C GLY A 39 22.05 -4.88 2.41
N TYR A 40 20.92 -4.23 2.14
CA TYR A 40 20.33 -3.32 3.12
C TYR A 40 19.53 -4.11 4.16
N SER A 41 20.19 -4.98 4.88
CA SER A 41 19.77 -5.26 6.25
C SER A 41 19.97 -3.96 7.01
N SER A 42 18.93 -3.16 7.09
CA SER A 42 18.96 -1.91 7.82
C SER A 42 19.24 -2.22 9.28
N THR A 43 20.48 -2.04 9.69
CA THR A 43 20.87 -1.99 11.09
C THR A 43 20.31 -0.72 11.78
N ILE A 44 19.56 0.11 11.03
CA ILE A 44 18.83 1.25 11.58
C ILE A 44 17.71 0.69 12.43
N LYS A 45 17.80 0.87 13.73
CA LYS A 45 16.75 0.48 14.65
C LYS A 45 15.57 1.43 14.48
N GLU A 46 14.34 0.92 14.73
CA GLU A 46 13.11 1.73 14.60
C GLU A 46 13.17 3.05 15.39
N GLN A 47 13.90 3.09 16.50
CA GLN A 47 14.08 4.29 17.31
C GLN A 47 14.94 5.38 16.65
N ASP A 48 15.67 5.04 15.59
CA ASP A 48 16.56 5.97 14.86
C ASP A 48 15.87 6.58 13.64
N TYR A 49 14.63 6.19 13.34
CA TYR A 49 13.85 6.76 12.23
C TYR A 49 13.40 8.19 12.55
N ALA A 50 13.46 9.06 11.55
CA ALA A 50 12.87 10.38 11.63
C ALA A 50 11.34 10.26 11.74
N VAL A 51 10.76 10.82 12.80
CA VAL A 51 9.32 10.77 13.04
C VAL A 51 8.61 11.88 12.29
N ILE A 52 7.55 11.51 11.57
CA ILE A 52 6.62 12.42 10.90
C ILE A 52 5.24 12.19 11.50
N GLU A 53 4.72 13.24 12.13
CA GLU A 53 3.39 13.23 12.70
C GLU A 53 2.36 13.69 11.68
N ILE A 54 1.26 12.93 11.57
CA ILE A 54 0.15 13.20 10.66
C ILE A 54 -1.10 13.44 11.50
N SER A 55 -1.61 14.67 11.46
CA SER A 55 -2.80 15.09 12.20
C SER A 55 -3.95 15.53 11.31
N THR A 56 -3.69 15.81 10.05
CA THR A 56 -4.67 16.37 9.12
C THR A 56 -4.61 15.67 7.75
N GLU A 57 -5.66 15.83 6.96
CA GLU A 57 -5.65 15.42 5.55
C GLU A 57 -4.53 16.10 4.76
N GLU A 58 -4.24 17.36 5.07
CA GLU A 58 -3.17 18.12 4.41
C GLU A 58 -1.78 17.49 4.67
N ASP A 59 -1.54 16.98 5.88
CA ASP A 59 -0.31 16.25 6.20
C ASP A 59 -0.21 14.94 5.41
N LEU A 60 -1.34 14.23 5.25
CA LEU A 60 -1.39 13.03 4.39
C LEU A 60 -1.12 13.37 2.93
N ARG A 61 -1.63 14.49 2.42
CA ARG A 61 -1.37 14.93 1.04
C ARG A 61 0.11 15.27 0.83
N LYS A 62 0.75 15.93 1.78
CA LYS A 62 2.20 16.15 1.76
C LYS A 62 2.99 14.84 1.79
N LEU A 63 2.52 13.85 2.56
CA LEU A 63 3.13 12.52 2.55
C LEU A 63 3.03 11.89 1.15
N VAL A 64 1.87 11.96 0.49
CA VAL A 64 1.66 11.44 -0.87
C VAL A 64 2.62 12.09 -1.86
N GLU A 65 2.74 13.41 -1.84
CA GLU A 65 3.65 14.17 -2.71
C GLU A 65 5.12 13.74 -2.53
N ASN A 66 5.55 13.52 -1.30
CA ASN A 66 6.90 13.09 -1.00
C ASN A 66 7.16 11.62 -1.38
N CYS A 67 6.16 10.77 -1.23
CA CYS A 67 6.25 9.33 -1.54
C CYS A 67 6.18 9.01 -3.04
N VAL A 68 6.20 10.00 -3.92
CA VAL A 68 6.48 9.81 -5.36
C VAL A 68 7.92 9.29 -5.55
N LEU A 69 8.83 9.66 -4.66
CA LEU A 69 10.19 9.10 -4.64
C LEU A 69 10.21 7.85 -3.76
N ASP A 70 10.58 6.73 -4.33
CA ASP A 70 10.58 5.41 -3.70
C ASP A 70 11.52 5.28 -2.48
N SER A 71 12.52 6.12 -2.37
CA SER A 71 13.49 6.14 -1.27
C SER A 71 13.14 7.14 -0.15
N TRP A 72 12.22 8.07 -0.39
CA TRP A 72 12.00 9.19 0.54
C TRP A 72 11.55 8.74 1.94
N SER A 73 10.69 7.73 2.02
CA SER A 73 10.14 7.24 3.30
C SER A 73 11.00 6.18 4.01
N ARG A 74 12.10 5.74 3.41
CA ARG A 74 12.87 4.57 3.85
C ARG A 74 13.38 4.65 5.30
N ASP A 75 13.74 5.83 5.76
CA ASP A 75 14.26 6.11 7.09
C ASP A 75 13.26 6.88 7.98
N LYS A 76 11.99 6.80 7.65
CA LYS A 76 10.94 7.58 8.31
C LYS A 76 9.90 6.70 8.98
N LYS A 77 9.46 7.16 10.16
CA LYS A 77 8.31 6.63 10.87
C LYS A 77 7.19 7.66 10.82
N VAL A 78 6.19 7.37 10.04
CA VAL A 78 4.95 8.16 9.95
C VAL A 78 3.99 7.69 11.03
N VAL A 79 3.45 8.60 11.83
CA VAL A 79 2.58 8.28 12.96
C VAL A 79 1.31 9.12 12.90
N LEU A 80 0.15 8.46 12.86
CA LEU A 80 -1.11 9.18 13.01
C LEU A 80 -1.29 9.65 14.45
N GLN A 81 -1.81 10.86 14.62
CA GLN A 81 -2.07 11.49 15.90
C GLN A 81 -3.57 11.51 16.25
N ASN A 82 -4.44 11.33 15.28
CA ASN A 82 -5.90 11.27 15.42
C ASN A 82 -6.55 10.64 14.17
N ASP A 83 -7.85 10.42 14.26
CA ASP A 83 -8.65 10.02 13.10
C ASP A 83 -8.64 11.11 12.03
N ILE A 84 -8.58 10.68 10.77
CA ILE A 84 -8.58 11.58 9.61
C ILE A 84 -9.77 11.24 8.73
N VAL A 85 -10.62 12.23 8.48
CA VAL A 85 -11.72 12.12 7.53
C VAL A 85 -11.30 12.80 6.24
N LEU A 86 -11.18 12.04 5.15
CA LEU A 86 -10.80 12.61 3.86
C LEU A 86 -11.97 13.40 3.27
N SER A 87 -11.64 14.57 2.72
CA SER A 87 -12.57 15.35 1.92
C SER A 87 -12.81 14.66 0.57
N MET A 88 -13.96 14.93 -0.04
CA MET A 88 -14.30 14.37 -1.36
C MET A 88 -13.50 14.99 -2.52
N THR A 89 -12.52 15.85 -2.21
CA THR A 89 -11.74 16.58 -3.22
C THR A 89 -10.46 15.85 -3.59
N GLY A 90 -10.55 15.05 -4.64
CA GLY A 90 -9.40 14.34 -5.21
C GLY A 90 -9.05 13.05 -4.47
N GLU A 91 -8.41 12.17 -5.19
CA GLU A 91 -7.94 10.90 -4.67
C GLU A 91 -6.72 11.06 -3.78
N LEU A 92 -6.62 10.23 -2.76
CA LEU A 92 -5.48 10.16 -1.90
C LEU A 92 -4.98 8.71 -1.85
N SER A 93 -3.91 8.43 -2.56
CA SER A 93 -3.23 7.15 -2.56
C SER A 93 -1.72 7.37 -2.48
N ILE A 94 -1.04 6.68 -1.59
CA ILE A 94 0.40 6.79 -1.37
C ILE A 94 1.11 5.94 -2.44
N PRO A 95 1.89 6.56 -3.37
CA PRO A 95 2.41 5.84 -4.54
C PRO A 95 3.35 4.71 -4.18
N THR A 96 4.33 4.96 -3.31
CA THR A 96 5.27 3.95 -2.82
C THR A 96 5.70 4.26 -1.40
N PHE A 97 5.80 3.23 -0.57
CA PHE A 97 6.15 3.42 0.84
C PHE A 97 7.24 2.42 1.28
N ALA A 98 8.32 2.92 1.85
CA ALA A 98 9.50 2.14 2.24
C ALA A 98 9.88 2.27 3.73
N GLY A 99 9.11 3.02 4.52
CA GLY A 99 9.33 3.28 5.94
C GLY A 99 8.41 2.49 6.87
N ILE A 100 8.11 3.09 8.03
CA ILE A 100 7.13 2.59 8.99
C ILE A 100 5.94 3.55 9.01
N PHE A 101 4.75 3.06 8.72
CA PHE A 101 3.50 3.77 8.91
C PHE A 101 2.77 3.16 10.12
N ASP A 102 2.64 3.92 11.18
CA ASP A 102 1.94 3.52 12.39
C ASP A 102 0.64 4.32 12.53
N GLY A 103 -0.48 3.66 12.29
CA GLY A 103 -1.79 4.25 12.46
C GLY A 103 -2.16 4.52 13.90
N SER A 104 -1.39 4.01 14.89
CA SER A 104 -1.62 4.18 16.33
C SER A 104 -3.03 3.79 16.81
N GLY A 105 -3.74 2.99 16.02
CA GLY A 105 -5.14 2.61 16.26
C GLY A 105 -6.17 3.58 15.69
N PHE A 106 -5.75 4.67 15.07
CA PHE A 106 -6.62 5.65 14.44
C PHE A 106 -7.13 5.19 13.07
N THR A 107 -8.14 5.89 12.59
CA THR A 107 -8.87 5.61 11.35
C THR A 107 -8.60 6.67 10.28
N ILE A 108 -8.33 6.24 9.06
CA ILE A 108 -8.45 7.06 7.86
C ILE A 108 -9.77 6.69 7.20
N SER A 109 -10.71 7.61 7.18
CA SER A 109 -12.07 7.37 6.70
C SER A 109 -12.39 8.16 5.44
N ASN A 110 -13.48 7.74 4.77
CA ASN A 110 -13.96 8.33 3.54
C ASN A 110 -12.93 8.22 2.39
N VAL A 111 -12.14 7.14 2.40
CA VAL A 111 -11.24 6.82 1.28
C VAL A 111 -12.08 6.54 0.04
N LYS A 112 -11.74 7.21 -1.06
CA LYS A 112 -12.40 7.00 -2.35
C LYS A 112 -11.35 6.96 -3.45
N LEU A 113 -11.11 5.76 -4.00
CA LEU A 113 -10.13 5.51 -5.06
C LEU A 113 -10.86 4.98 -6.29
N THR A 114 -11.04 5.84 -7.28
CA THR A 114 -11.82 5.57 -8.50
C THR A 114 -11.01 5.84 -9.78
N GLY A 115 -9.79 6.33 -9.64
CA GLY A 115 -8.89 6.66 -10.75
C GLY A 115 -8.41 5.45 -11.55
N ASP A 116 -7.80 5.73 -12.68
CA ASP A 116 -7.24 4.70 -13.56
C ASP A 116 -5.90 4.17 -13.03
N GLY A 117 -5.64 2.90 -13.27
CA GLY A 117 -4.36 2.27 -13.01
C GLY A 117 -4.46 0.90 -12.35
N SER A 118 -3.31 0.22 -12.30
CA SER A 118 -3.10 -1.00 -11.54
C SER A 118 -2.46 -0.70 -10.17
N ALA A 119 -2.45 -1.68 -9.29
CA ALA A 119 -1.95 -1.57 -7.92
C ALA A 119 -2.65 -0.45 -7.14
N VAL A 120 -3.94 -0.60 -6.90
CA VAL A 120 -4.79 0.41 -6.27
C VAL A 120 -5.06 0.06 -4.80
N GLY A 121 -4.89 1.03 -3.93
CA GLY A 121 -5.12 0.95 -2.49
C GLY A 121 -4.74 2.27 -1.83
N LEU A 122 -4.97 2.42 -0.53
CA LEU A 122 -4.45 3.59 0.21
C LEU A 122 -2.93 3.72 0.02
N PHE A 123 -2.23 2.58 -0.01
CA PHE A 123 -0.85 2.44 -0.47
C PHE A 123 -0.87 1.68 -1.79
N ARG A 124 -0.27 2.22 -2.84
CA ARG A 124 -0.15 1.45 -4.09
C ARG A 124 0.89 0.34 -3.93
N TYR A 125 2.07 0.69 -3.43
CA TYR A 125 3.16 -0.24 -3.18
C TYR A 125 3.74 -0.06 -1.78
N VAL A 126 3.78 -1.15 -1.00
CA VAL A 126 4.54 -1.24 0.24
C VAL A 126 5.81 -2.03 -0.05
N GLN A 127 6.98 -1.37 0.06
CA GLN A 127 8.27 -1.92 -0.32
C GLN A 127 8.78 -2.97 0.67
N GLU A 128 9.73 -3.79 0.24
CA GLU A 128 10.43 -4.74 1.10
C GLU A 128 11.08 -4.02 2.29
N GLY A 129 10.88 -4.59 3.49
CA GLY A 129 11.31 -3.99 4.75
C GLY A 129 10.42 -2.89 5.32
N ALA A 130 9.49 -2.34 4.53
CA ALA A 130 8.51 -1.39 5.01
C ALA A 130 7.45 -2.05 5.91
N LYS A 131 6.82 -1.25 6.77
CA LYS A 131 5.76 -1.71 7.67
C LYS A 131 4.59 -0.74 7.66
N VAL A 132 3.37 -1.28 7.56
CA VAL A 132 2.12 -0.57 7.82
C VAL A 132 1.42 -1.28 8.96
N ARG A 133 1.11 -0.57 10.02
CA ARG A 133 0.54 -1.20 11.21
C ARG A 133 -0.49 -0.36 11.95
N ASN A 134 -1.33 -1.03 12.76
CA ASN A 134 -2.28 -0.41 13.68
C ASN A 134 -3.19 0.63 13.00
N LEU A 135 -3.63 0.36 11.78
CA LEU A 135 -4.40 1.30 10.96
C LEU A 135 -5.78 0.74 10.63
N THR A 136 -6.80 1.57 10.82
CA THR A 136 -8.13 1.31 10.27
C THR A 136 -8.35 2.18 9.03
N VAL A 137 -8.86 1.59 7.97
CA VAL A 137 -9.22 2.29 6.73
C VAL A 137 -10.68 2.00 6.41
N THR A 138 -11.44 3.06 6.09
CA THR A 138 -12.83 2.88 5.65
C THR A 138 -13.11 3.65 4.37
N GLY A 139 -13.87 3.06 3.45
CA GLY A 139 -14.23 3.72 2.21
C GLY A 139 -14.52 2.80 1.03
N GLU A 140 -14.25 3.30 -0.14
CA GLU A 140 -14.51 2.64 -1.42
C GLU A 140 -13.24 2.64 -2.29
N VAL A 141 -12.88 1.46 -2.76
CA VAL A 141 -11.79 1.27 -3.74
C VAL A 141 -12.41 0.60 -4.96
N SER A 142 -12.63 1.38 -6.00
CA SER A 142 -13.32 0.93 -7.22
C SER A 142 -12.70 1.65 -8.43
N PRO A 143 -11.45 1.30 -8.80
CA PRO A 143 -10.76 1.97 -9.89
C PRO A 143 -11.46 1.77 -11.23
N SER A 144 -11.26 2.72 -12.14
CA SER A 144 -11.55 2.60 -13.56
C SER A 144 -10.35 2.01 -14.30
N GLY A 145 -10.52 1.59 -15.53
CA GLY A 145 -9.42 1.08 -16.36
C GLY A 145 -9.07 -0.38 -16.11
N SER A 146 -7.80 -0.72 -15.87
CA SER A 146 -7.35 -2.12 -15.78
C SER A 146 -7.89 -2.87 -14.57
N GLN A 147 -8.14 -2.17 -13.48
CA GLN A 147 -8.73 -2.74 -12.26
C GLN A 147 -7.98 -3.95 -11.69
N ASP A 148 -6.66 -3.99 -11.89
CA ASP A 148 -5.80 -5.08 -11.44
C ASP A 148 -5.11 -4.75 -10.13
N GLN A 149 -4.88 -5.76 -9.27
CA GLN A 149 -4.15 -5.64 -8.01
C GLN A 149 -4.79 -4.62 -7.06
N VAL A 150 -6.08 -4.81 -6.79
CA VAL A 150 -6.91 -3.88 -6.04
C VAL A 150 -7.06 -4.34 -4.59
N GLY A 151 -6.66 -3.50 -3.64
CA GLY A 151 -6.80 -3.79 -2.21
C GLY A 151 -7.35 -2.62 -1.41
N GLY A 152 -8.07 -2.90 -0.34
CA GLY A 152 -8.62 -1.84 0.52
C GLY A 152 -7.54 -0.99 1.18
N ILE A 153 -6.41 -1.59 1.54
CA ILE A 153 -5.27 -0.91 2.15
C ILE A 153 -4.09 -0.82 1.18
N VAL A 154 -3.72 -1.90 0.50
CA VAL A 154 -2.55 -1.92 -0.35
C VAL A 154 -2.81 -2.62 -1.68
N GLY A 155 -2.34 -2.04 -2.78
CA GLY A 155 -2.37 -2.68 -4.09
C GLY A 155 -1.43 -3.89 -4.12
N VAL A 156 -0.11 -3.65 -3.94
CA VAL A 156 0.91 -4.71 -3.90
C VAL A 156 1.78 -4.57 -2.65
N ASN A 157 1.85 -5.63 -1.85
CA ASN A 157 2.64 -5.69 -0.64
C ASN A 157 3.90 -6.52 -0.82
N TYR A 158 5.08 -5.91 -0.67
CA TYR A 158 6.37 -6.57 -0.53
C TYR A 158 6.92 -6.52 0.90
N GLY A 159 6.28 -5.73 1.79
CA GLY A 159 6.66 -5.48 3.17
C GLY A 159 5.78 -6.20 4.18
N SER A 160 5.50 -5.56 5.31
CA SER A 160 4.68 -6.12 6.39
C SER A 160 3.45 -5.25 6.66
N ILE A 161 2.27 -5.85 6.61
CA ILE A 161 1.00 -5.24 7.01
C ILE A 161 0.52 -5.95 8.29
N GLU A 162 0.38 -5.21 9.38
CA GLU A 162 0.14 -5.80 10.69
C GLU A 162 -0.95 -5.07 11.48
N ASN A 163 -1.89 -5.82 12.05
CA ASN A 163 -2.95 -5.28 12.89
C ASN A 163 -3.70 -4.13 12.21
N CYS A 164 -4.04 -4.32 10.92
CA CYS A 164 -4.77 -3.35 10.12
C CYS A 164 -6.18 -3.86 9.82
N LYS A 165 -7.11 -2.91 9.67
CA LYS A 165 -8.51 -3.20 9.38
C LYS A 165 -9.00 -2.40 8.18
N PHE A 166 -9.76 -3.06 7.30
CA PHE A 166 -10.49 -2.40 6.23
C PHE A 166 -12.00 -2.65 6.37
N THR A 167 -12.79 -1.60 6.17
CA THR A 167 -14.25 -1.69 6.11
C THR A 167 -14.76 -0.86 4.94
N GLY A 168 -15.49 -1.48 4.04
CA GLY A 168 -16.02 -0.77 2.86
C GLY A 168 -16.14 -1.69 1.65
N ASN A 169 -16.08 -1.13 0.46
CA ASN A 169 -16.19 -1.87 -0.78
C ASN A 169 -14.86 -1.86 -1.55
N VAL A 170 -14.45 -3.02 -2.04
CA VAL A 170 -13.32 -3.18 -2.96
C VAL A 170 -13.85 -3.85 -4.22
N VAL A 171 -13.75 -3.15 -5.34
CA VAL A 171 -14.22 -3.63 -6.66
C VAL A 171 -13.08 -3.56 -7.64
N GLY A 172 -12.85 -4.64 -8.37
CA GLY A 172 -11.79 -4.72 -9.39
C GLY A 172 -12.05 -5.84 -10.37
N ASP A 173 -11.07 -6.15 -11.19
CA ASP A 173 -11.13 -7.26 -12.16
C ASP A 173 -10.24 -8.43 -11.69
N THR A 174 -8.94 -8.20 -11.56
CA THR A 174 -7.96 -9.24 -11.26
C THR A 174 -7.22 -8.94 -9.96
N ASP A 175 -6.97 -9.97 -9.13
CA ASP A 175 -6.22 -9.87 -7.86
C ASP A 175 -6.85 -8.85 -6.90
N VAL A 176 -8.11 -9.09 -6.52
CA VAL A 176 -8.91 -8.17 -5.69
C VAL A 176 -8.99 -8.69 -4.26
N GLY A 177 -8.55 -7.89 -3.29
CA GLY A 177 -8.53 -8.31 -1.89
C GLY A 177 -9.02 -7.23 -0.91
N GLY A 178 -9.62 -7.64 0.19
CA GLY A 178 -10.12 -6.70 1.19
C GLY A 178 -9.00 -5.89 1.88
N ILE A 179 -7.81 -6.45 2.01
CA ILE A 179 -6.61 -5.78 2.56
C ILE A 179 -5.61 -5.50 1.44
N ALA A 180 -5.24 -6.51 0.65
CA ALA A 180 -4.23 -6.39 -0.40
C ALA A 180 -4.69 -7.00 -1.71
N GLY A 181 -4.40 -6.36 -2.83
CA GLY A 181 -4.55 -6.99 -4.13
C GLY A 181 -3.59 -8.17 -4.29
N VAL A 182 -2.31 -7.90 -4.16
CA VAL A 182 -1.24 -8.90 -4.20
C VAL A 182 -0.39 -8.83 -2.93
N ASN A 183 -0.10 -9.99 -2.35
CA ASN A 183 0.94 -10.16 -1.34
C ASN A 183 2.09 -10.93 -1.97
N ALA A 184 3.20 -10.24 -2.26
CA ALA A 184 4.36 -10.78 -2.95
C ALA A 184 5.14 -11.79 -2.07
N GLU A 185 6.13 -12.50 -2.62
CA GLU A 185 6.91 -13.52 -1.91
C GLU A 185 7.57 -13.01 -0.62
N SER A 186 8.06 -11.76 -0.60
CA SER A 186 8.63 -11.13 0.59
C SER A 186 7.57 -10.52 1.51
N GLY A 187 6.31 -10.45 1.06
CA GLY A 187 5.21 -9.80 1.75
C GLY A 187 4.68 -10.61 2.93
N GLU A 188 4.33 -9.92 4.00
CA GLU A 188 3.74 -10.51 5.18
C GLU A 188 2.51 -9.72 5.63
N ILE A 189 1.38 -10.42 5.83
CA ILE A 189 0.12 -9.84 6.33
C ILE A 189 -0.29 -10.61 7.58
N ARG A 190 -0.38 -9.92 8.70
CA ARG A 190 -0.69 -10.52 10.00
C ARG A 190 -1.75 -9.76 10.77
N ARG A 191 -2.64 -10.51 11.46
CA ARG A 191 -3.66 -9.95 12.36
C ARG A 191 -4.49 -8.85 11.71
N CYS A 192 -4.76 -8.99 10.41
CA CYS A 192 -5.57 -8.05 9.66
C CYS A 192 -7.00 -8.54 9.54
N GLU A 193 -7.92 -7.60 9.50
CA GLU A 193 -9.35 -7.87 9.38
C GLU A 193 -9.94 -7.11 8.20
N SER A 194 -10.74 -7.79 7.38
CA SER A 194 -11.60 -7.16 6.39
C SER A 194 -13.06 -7.42 6.73
N SER A 195 -13.89 -6.39 6.65
CA SER A 195 -15.34 -6.52 6.86
C SER A 195 -16.15 -5.81 5.77
N GLY A 196 -15.52 -5.61 4.61
CA GLY A 196 -16.16 -5.01 3.45
C GLY A 196 -16.61 -6.03 2.41
N ASN A 197 -17.25 -5.55 1.36
CA ASN A 197 -17.56 -6.37 0.19
C ASN A 197 -16.37 -6.35 -0.77
N VAL A 198 -15.98 -7.53 -1.25
CA VAL A 198 -14.94 -7.70 -2.24
C VAL A 198 -15.56 -8.27 -3.51
N ILE A 199 -15.42 -7.56 -4.62
CA ILE A 199 -15.95 -7.96 -5.92
C ILE A 199 -14.80 -7.95 -6.94
N GLY A 200 -14.54 -9.11 -7.54
CA GLY A 200 -13.53 -9.28 -8.59
C GLY A 200 -13.93 -10.38 -9.55
N ASN A 201 -13.51 -10.29 -10.80
CA ASN A 201 -13.80 -11.30 -11.81
C ASN A 201 -12.80 -12.46 -11.75
N HIS A 202 -11.53 -12.15 -11.39
CA HIS A 202 -10.45 -13.12 -11.30
C HIS A 202 -9.66 -12.92 -10.01
N SER A 203 -9.38 -14.01 -9.29
CA SER A 203 -8.59 -13.97 -8.04
C SER A 203 -9.14 -12.99 -6.99
N ALA A 204 -10.37 -13.20 -6.55
CA ALA A 204 -10.96 -12.39 -5.48
C ALA A 204 -10.82 -13.09 -4.12
N GLY A 205 -10.36 -12.36 -3.11
CA GLY A 205 -10.17 -12.88 -1.75
C GLY A 205 -10.56 -11.89 -0.66
N GLY A 206 -11.14 -12.37 0.44
CA GLY A 206 -11.58 -11.51 1.53
C GLY A 206 -10.46 -10.72 2.21
N ILE A 207 -9.22 -11.23 2.17
CA ILE A 207 -8.03 -10.57 2.68
C ILE A 207 -7.09 -10.21 1.53
N VAL A 208 -6.71 -11.18 0.71
CA VAL A 208 -5.74 -11.01 -0.38
C VAL A 208 -6.31 -11.62 -1.65
N GLY A 209 -6.24 -10.90 -2.77
CA GLY A 209 -6.61 -11.43 -4.08
C GLY A 209 -5.65 -12.52 -4.54
N ASN A 210 -4.34 -12.23 -4.53
CA ASN A 210 -3.29 -13.16 -4.94
C ASN A 210 -2.17 -13.20 -3.91
N ASN A 211 -1.99 -14.35 -3.24
CA ASN A 211 -1.03 -14.50 -2.15
C ASN A 211 0.14 -15.39 -2.51
N HIS A 212 1.34 -14.82 -2.58
CA HIS A 212 2.62 -15.52 -2.72
C HIS A 212 3.47 -15.47 -1.44
N GLY A 213 3.09 -14.62 -0.48
CA GLY A 213 3.81 -14.39 0.76
C GLY A 213 3.16 -15.06 1.98
N ILE A 214 3.40 -14.48 3.14
CA ILE A 214 2.90 -14.99 4.42
C ILE A 214 1.58 -14.31 4.79
N LEU A 215 0.56 -15.13 5.05
CA LEU A 215 -0.73 -14.68 5.59
C LEU A 215 -0.97 -15.41 6.92
N ASN A 216 -1.11 -14.67 8.02
CA ASN A 216 -1.24 -15.25 9.36
C ASN A 216 -2.26 -14.52 10.23
N ASN A 217 -3.16 -15.26 10.87
CA ASN A 217 -4.17 -14.77 11.83
C ASN A 217 -5.03 -13.61 11.25
N CYS A 218 -5.41 -13.70 9.98
CA CYS A 218 -6.29 -12.75 9.35
C CYS A 218 -7.71 -13.29 9.25
N SER A 219 -8.69 -12.41 9.29
CA SER A 219 -10.10 -12.78 9.20
C SER A 219 -10.85 -11.87 8.22
N ASN A 220 -11.77 -12.46 7.48
CA ASN A 220 -12.74 -11.72 6.68
C ASN A 220 -14.16 -12.00 7.20
N ASN A 221 -14.88 -10.93 7.53
CA ASN A 221 -16.28 -10.97 7.95
C ASN A 221 -17.21 -10.35 6.89
N GLY A 222 -16.65 -9.97 5.73
CA GLY A 222 -17.40 -9.38 4.62
C GLY A 222 -17.78 -10.41 3.55
N ASN A 223 -18.46 -9.94 2.52
CA ASN A 223 -18.90 -10.75 1.40
C ASN A 223 -17.87 -10.75 0.28
N ILE A 224 -17.74 -11.89 -0.42
CA ILE A 224 -16.86 -12.03 -1.59
C ILE A 224 -17.70 -12.52 -2.76
N ASN A 225 -17.71 -11.78 -3.87
CA ASN A 225 -18.41 -12.15 -5.12
C ASN A 225 -19.83 -12.67 -4.92
N THR A 226 -20.55 -12.17 -3.92
CA THR A 226 -21.93 -12.53 -3.70
C THR A 226 -22.81 -11.74 -4.67
N TYR A 227 -22.90 -12.20 -5.89
CA TYR A 227 -24.01 -11.82 -6.77
C TYR A 227 -25.22 -12.65 -6.34
N SER A 228 -26.28 -11.98 -5.91
CA SER A 228 -27.61 -12.59 -5.84
C SER A 228 -28.10 -12.74 -7.28
N THR A 229 -27.66 -13.78 -7.96
CA THR A 229 -28.35 -14.25 -9.15
C THR A 229 -29.54 -15.08 -8.67
N GLU A 230 -30.66 -14.43 -8.38
CA GLU A 230 -31.93 -15.10 -8.56
C GLU A 230 -32.03 -15.40 -10.06
N VAL A 231 -31.59 -16.59 -10.45
CA VAL A 231 -31.93 -17.14 -11.75
C VAL A 231 -33.37 -17.57 -11.65
N THR A 232 -34.29 -16.67 -11.98
CA THR A 232 -35.68 -17.03 -12.22
C THR A 232 -35.70 -17.82 -13.52
N TYR A 233 -35.71 -19.13 -13.41
CA TYR A 233 -36.05 -19.98 -14.52
C TYR A 233 -37.55 -19.80 -14.75
N ASP A 234 -37.92 -19.16 -15.86
CA ASP A 234 -39.29 -19.19 -16.34
C ASP A 234 -39.53 -20.60 -16.91
N LEU A 235 -40.22 -21.43 -16.13
CA LEU A 235 -40.54 -22.81 -16.52
C LEU A 235 -41.50 -22.89 -17.69
N GLU A 236 -42.05 -21.75 -18.15
CA GLU A 236 -42.93 -21.72 -19.32
C GLU A 236 -42.16 -21.86 -20.66
N ASP A 237 -40.85 -21.58 -20.67
CA ASP A 237 -39.99 -21.71 -21.88
C ASP A 237 -39.34 -23.08 -22.06
N ILE A 238 -39.59 -24.05 -21.17
CA ILE A 238 -39.09 -25.42 -21.32
C ILE A 238 -40.10 -26.22 -22.13
N THR A 239 -40.09 -26.10 -23.45
CA THR A 239 -40.82 -26.98 -24.34
C THR A 239 -39.99 -28.20 -24.65
N MET A 240 -40.63 -29.36 -24.86
CA MET A 240 -39.96 -30.64 -25.18
C MET A 240 -39.13 -30.57 -26.46
N ASP A 241 -39.25 -29.52 -27.25
CA ASP A 241 -38.52 -29.33 -28.53
C ASP A 241 -37.10 -28.74 -28.29
N ASN A 242 -36.77 -28.34 -27.05
CA ASN A 242 -35.45 -27.77 -26.68
C ASN A 242 -34.56 -28.79 -25.93
N LEU A 243 -34.93 -30.07 -25.89
CA LEU A 243 -34.22 -31.13 -25.15
C LEU A 243 -33.53 -32.17 -26.07
N GLU A 244 -33.19 -31.80 -27.34
CA GLU A 244 -32.31 -32.60 -28.20
C GLU A 244 -30.86 -32.14 -28.18
#